data_158aaac6849b17fabdb4c4253325dad8
#
_entry.id   158aaac6849b17fabdb4c4253325dad8
#
_cell.length_a   1.000
_cell.length_b   1.000
_cell.length_c   1.000
_cell.angle_alpha   90.00
_cell.angle_beta   90.00
_cell.angle_gamma   90.00
#
_symmetry.space_group_name_H-M   'P 1'
#
loop_
_entity.id
_entity.type
_entity.pdbx_description
1 polymer ?
#
loop_
_entity_poly.entity_id
_entity_poly.type
_entity_poly.pdbx_seq_one_letter_code
_entity_poly.pdbx_strand_id
1 'polypeptide(L)'
;MLNVDQSKQWDFWIDRGGTFTDIVAKDPSGKIHTDKILSENDQLYKDAGMAGIKRFLKVPHGAKIPTDVINSIKMGTTVATNALLERKGFPVVLLTTKGLKDQLRIAYQNRPNLFDRKITLTDPLYDEIIEVEERVTSSGQILKPINKERLINDLRKIKNVKKKSCAIVFMHSCKFNKHEKEAEKVAKISGFSHISLSYRTSQIMKYVMRGDTTVADAYLSPVLNQYIESLY
;
A
#
# COMPACT_ATOMS: atom_id res chain seq x y z
N MET A 1 19.46 -32.95 -3.28
CA MET A 1 18.60 -32.01 -4.03
C MET A 1 18.21 -32.72 -5.31
N LEU A 2 16.94 -33.15 -5.41
CA LEU A 2 16.42 -33.76 -6.63
C LEU A 2 16.33 -32.65 -7.69
N ASN A 3 17.08 -32.77 -8.78
CA ASN A 3 16.89 -31.96 -9.98
C ASN A 3 15.50 -32.27 -10.53
N VAL A 4 14.51 -31.48 -10.18
CA VAL A 4 13.22 -31.51 -10.82
C VAL A 4 13.42 -31.03 -12.26
N ASP A 5 13.11 -31.88 -13.22
CA ASP A 5 13.26 -31.59 -14.64
C ASP A 5 12.32 -30.43 -15.00
N GLN A 6 12.87 -29.21 -15.09
CA GLN A 6 12.11 -27.98 -15.40
C GLN A 6 11.39 -28.03 -16.75
N SER A 7 11.71 -28.99 -17.61
CA SER A 7 11.08 -29.18 -18.92
C SER A 7 9.64 -29.74 -18.84
N LYS A 8 9.18 -30.13 -17.65
CA LYS A 8 7.84 -30.75 -17.45
C LYS A 8 6.89 -29.89 -16.60
N GLN A 9 7.16 -28.61 -16.46
CA GLN A 9 6.38 -27.74 -15.60
C GLN A 9 5.67 -26.63 -16.38
N TRP A 10 4.59 -26.13 -15.79
CA TRP A 10 3.81 -25.03 -16.32
C TRP A 10 4.38 -23.67 -15.88
N ASP A 11 4.31 -22.68 -16.77
CA ASP A 11 4.53 -21.28 -16.44
C ASP A 11 3.22 -20.50 -16.61
N PHE A 12 2.90 -19.62 -15.67
CA PHE A 12 1.71 -18.81 -15.70
C PHE A 12 2.04 -17.32 -15.65
N TRP A 13 1.36 -16.53 -16.49
CA TRP A 13 1.34 -15.06 -16.46
C TRP A 13 -0.11 -14.63 -16.31
N ILE A 14 -0.40 -13.89 -15.25
CA ILE A 14 -1.75 -13.50 -14.85
C ILE A 14 -1.78 -12.00 -14.75
N ASP A 15 -2.72 -11.36 -15.45
CA ASP A 15 -3.02 -9.95 -15.32
C ASP A 15 -4.42 -9.77 -14.73
N ARG A 16 -4.48 -9.43 -13.44
CA ARG A 16 -5.73 -9.21 -12.74
C ARG A 16 -6.17 -7.76 -12.86
N GLY A 17 -7.07 -7.48 -13.80
CA GLY A 17 -7.79 -6.22 -13.91
C GLY A 17 -8.97 -6.11 -12.94
N GLY A 18 -9.69 -4.98 -12.98
CA GLY A 18 -10.88 -4.76 -12.15
C GLY A 18 -12.05 -5.67 -12.51
N THR A 19 -12.32 -5.86 -13.80
CA THR A 19 -13.48 -6.64 -14.29
C THR A 19 -13.09 -8.04 -14.75
N PHE A 20 -12.01 -8.16 -15.48
CA PHE A 20 -11.53 -9.43 -16.02
C PHE A 20 -10.08 -9.69 -15.63
N THR A 21 -9.76 -10.96 -15.48
CA THR A 21 -8.40 -11.47 -15.30
C THR A 21 -8.02 -12.24 -16.56
N ASP A 22 -6.93 -11.79 -17.20
CA ASP A 22 -6.33 -12.45 -18.34
C ASP A 22 -5.24 -13.40 -17.86
N ILE A 23 -5.22 -14.63 -18.40
CA ILE A 23 -4.27 -15.66 -18.01
C ILE A 23 -3.62 -16.23 -19.24
N VAL A 24 -2.30 -16.23 -19.25
CA VAL A 24 -1.48 -16.92 -20.25
C VAL A 24 -0.76 -18.04 -19.53
N ALA A 25 -0.85 -19.24 -20.08
CA ALA A 25 -0.19 -20.43 -19.56
C ALA A 25 0.68 -21.08 -20.64
N LYS A 26 1.90 -21.45 -20.28
CA LYS A 26 2.77 -22.27 -21.12
C LYS A 26 2.85 -23.65 -20.52
N ASP A 27 2.42 -24.65 -21.30
CA ASP A 27 2.44 -26.05 -20.87
C ASP A 27 3.85 -26.68 -20.99
N PRO A 28 4.06 -27.87 -20.43
CA PRO A 28 5.34 -28.57 -20.48
C PRO A 28 5.85 -28.87 -21.90
N SER A 29 4.98 -28.87 -22.90
CA SER A 29 5.37 -29.05 -24.32
C SER A 29 5.84 -27.75 -24.96
N GLY A 30 5.73 -26.60 -24.25
CA GLY A 30 6.03 -25.26 -24.75
C GLY A 30 4.87 -24.57 -25.45
N LYS A 31 3.69 -25.20 -25.52
CA LYS A 31 2.49 -24.63 -26.15
C LYS A 31 1.89 -23.53 -25.23
N ILE A 32 1.48 -22.44 -25.84
CA ILE A 32 0.83 -21.30 -25.17
C ILE A 32 -0.68 -21.48 -25.20
N HIS A 33 -1.30 -21.28 -24.05
CA HIS A 33 -2.74 -21.27 -23.84
C HIS A 33 -3.16 -19.94 -23.23
N THR A 34 -4.37 -19.48 -23.51
CA THR A 34 -4.93 -18.25 -22.94
C THR A 34 -6.33 -18.50 -22.40
N ASP A 35 -6.68 -17.82 -21.32
CA ASP A 35 -8.05 -17.79 -20.77
C ASP A 35 -8.36 -16.39 -20.26
N LYS A 36 -9.63 -16.03 -20.22
CA LYS A 36 -10.14 -14.78 -19.67
C LYS A 36 -11.34 -15.09 -18.79
N ILE A 37 -11.26 -14.71 -17.53
CA ILE A 37 -12.31 -14.95 -16.54
C ILE A 37 -12.67 -13.67 -15.79
N LEU A 38 -13.83 -13.61 -15.18
CA LEU A 38 -14.21 -12.48 -14.33
C LEU A 38 -13.25 -12.38 -13.14
N SER A 39 -12.83 -11.16 -12.76
CA SER A 39 -11.95 -10.95 -11.63
C SER A 39 -12.62 -11.25 -10.29
N GLU A 40 -13.94 -11.07 -10.21
CA GLU A 40 -14.76 -11.31 -9.02
C GLU A 40 -15.92 -12.23 -9.38
N ASN A 41 -16.04 -13.35 -8.68
CA ASN A 41 -17.18 -14.27 -8.77
C ASN A 41 -17.26 -15.13 -7.50
N ASP A 42 -17.79 -14.55 -6.45
CA ASP A 42 -17.84 -15.14 -5.10
C ASP A 42 -18.55 -16.49 -5.04
N GLN A 43 -19.41 -16.79 -6.03
CA GLN A 43 -20.11 -18.08 -6.10
C GLN A 43 -19.22 -19.23 -6.61
N LEU A 44 -18.23 -18.92 -7.46
CA LEU A 44 -17.41 -19.93 -8.12
C LEU A 44 -15.97 -20.00 -7.59
N TYR A 45 -15.38 -18.87 -7.18
CA TYR A 45 -14.00 -18.82 -6.69
C TYR A 45 -13.73 -17.56 -5.87
N LYS A 46 -12.74 -17.64 -4.99
CA LYS A 46 -12.27 -16.51 -4.18
C LYS A 46 -11.26 -15.64 -4.93
N ASP A 47 -10.45 -16.25 -5.79
CA ASP A 47 -9.45 -15.56 -6.61
C ASP A 47 -9.45 -16.09 -8.04
N ALA A 48 -9.51 -15.17 -9.00
CA ALA A 48 -9.59 -15.47 -10.42
C ALA A 48 -8.29 -16.11 -10.95
N GLY A 49 -7.12 -15.64 -10.53
CA GLY A 49 -5.84 -16.20 -10.97
C GLY A 49 -5.69 -17.67 -10.57
N MET A 50 -6.00 -17.96 -9.31
CA MET A 50 -5.96 -19.32 -8.79
C MET A 50 -7.01 -20.23 -9.47
N ALA A 51 -8.21 -19.69 -9.76
CA ALA A 51 -9.23 -20.41 -10.51
C ALA A 51 -8.78 -20.76 -11.92
N GLY A 52 -8.15 -19.82 -12.61
CA GLY A 52 -7.62 -20.08 -13.95
C GLY A 52 -6.49 -21.10 -13.97
N ILE A 53 -5.55 -21.06 -13.03
CA ILE A 53 -4.51 -22.09 -12.89
C ILE A 53 -5.16 -23.48 -12.73
N LYS A 54 -6.16 -23.62 -11.86
CA LYS A 54 -6.88 -24.88 -11.65
C LYS A 54 -7.54 -25.38 -12.92
N ARG A 55 -8.11 -24.49 -13.73
CA ARG A 55 -8.73 -24.85 -15.02
C ARG A 55 -7.71 -25.47 -15.99
N PHE A 56 -6.55 -24.84 -16.15
CA PHE A 56 -5.48 -25.36 -17.02
C PHE A 56 -4.92 -26.68 -16.51
N LEU A 57 -4.73 -26.83 -15.23
CA LEU A 57 -4.21 -28.05 -14.60
C LEU A 57 -5.30 -29.11 -14.40
N LYS A 58 -6.57 -28.84 -14.76
CA LYS A 58 -7.73 -29.72 -14.56
C LYS A 58 -7.88 -30.18 -13.10
N VAL A 59 -7.56 -29.29 -12.15
CA VAL A 59 -7.68 -29.57 -10.72
C VAL A 59 -9.12 -29.32 -10.28
N PRO A 60 -9.77 -30.25 -9.57
CA PRO A 60 -11.14 -30.09 -9.10
C PRO A 60 -11.30 -28.88 -8.16
N HIS A 61 -12.54 -28.35 -8.12
CA HIS A 61 -12.87 -27.26 -7.16
C HIS A 61 -12.63 -27.76 -5.73
N GLY A 62 -12.00 -26.94 -4.90
CA GLY A 62 -11.66 -27.29 -3.50
C GLY A 62 -10.34 -28.05 -3.33
N ALA A 63 -9.79 -28.68 -4.37
CA ALA A 63 -8.49 -29.34 -4.28
C ALA A 63 -7.33 -28.34 -4.29
N LYS A 64 -6.22 -28.71 -3.63
CA LYS A 64 -4.99 -27.92 -3.65
C LYS A 64 -4.32 -28.00 -5.02
N ILE A 65 -3.72 -26.92 -5.45
CA ILE A 65 -2.89 -26.89 -6.66
C ILE A 65 -1.59 -27.65 -6.40
N PRO A 66 -1.23 -28.64 -7.24
CA PRO A 66 0.04 -29.33 -7.12
C PRO A 66 1.18 -28.38 -7.49
N THR A 67 2.05 -28.09 -6.53
CA THR A 67 3.15 -27.12 -6.70
C THR A 67 4.33 -27.68 -7.50
N ASP A 68 4.48 -28.98 -7.55
CA ASP A 68 5.53 -29.71 -8.26
C ASP A 68 5.41 -29.64 -9.79
N VAL A 69 4.20 -29.37 -10.31
CA VAL A 69 3.96 -29.20 -11.75
C VAL A 69 4.06 -27.73 -12.22
N ILE A 70 4.34 -26.80 -11.31
CA ILE A 70 4.45 -25.38 -11.62
C ILE A 70 5.89 -24.92 -11.48
N ASN A 71 6.45 -24.33 -12.54
CA ASN A 71 7.76 -23.69 -12.54
C ASN A 71 7.67 -22.26 -11.99
N SER A 72 6.76 -21.45 -12.54
CA SER A 72 6.61 -20.06 -12.11
C SER A 72 5.19 -19.52 -12.29
N ILE A 73 4.81 -18.60 -11.38
CA ILE A 73 3.62 -17.76 -11.50
C ILE A 73 4.08 -16.32 -11.45
N LYS A 74 3.77 -15.56 -12.50
CA LYS A 74 4.01 -14.11 -12.55
C LYS A 74 2.66 -13.42 -12.60
N MET A 75 2.41 -12.51 -11.64
CA MET A 75 1.12 -11.86 -11.51
C MET A 75 1.28 -10.35 -11.55
N GLY A 76 0.54 -9.69 -12.43
CA GLY A 76 0.27 -8.26 -12.42
C GLY A 76 -1.12 -8.01 -11.84
N THR A 77 -1.31 -6.87 -11.19
CA THR A 77 -2.62 -6.49 -10.66
C THR A 77 -2.80 -4.98 -10.63
N THR A 78 -4.02 -4.54 -10.88
CA THR A 78 -4.44 -3.13 -10.74
C THR A 78 -5.21 -2.86 -9.44
N VAL A 79 -5.17 -3.80 -8.47
CA VAL A 79 -5.92 -3.68 -7.19
C VAL A 79 -5.63 -2.36 -6.47
N ALA A 80 -4.37 -1.98 -6.34
CA ALA A 80 -3.99 -0.73 -5.69
C ALA A 80 -4.46 0.50 -6.49
N THR A 81 -4.29 0.49 -7.81
CA THR A 81 -4.75 1.58 -8.69
C THR A 81 -6.25 1.75 -8.61
N ASN A 82 -7.01 0.65 -8.68
CA ASN A 82 -8.46 0.67 -8.57
C ASN A 82 -8.91 1.18 -7.19
N ALA A 83 -8.27 0.72 -6.11
CA ALA A 83 -8.55 1.21 -4.76
C ALA A 83 -8.31 2.73 -4.63
N LEU A 84 -7.29 3.27 -5.30
CA LEU A 84 -7.03 4.71 -5.33
C LEU A 84 -8.11 5.47 -6.11
N LEU A 85 -8.44 5.02 -7.32
CA LEU A 85 -9.41 5.68 -8.20
C LEU A 85 -10.83 5.66 -7.61
N GLU A 86 -11.21 4.54 -6.99
CA GLU A 86 -12.52 4.34 -6.37
C GLU A 86 -12.60 4.87 -4.93
N ARG A 87 -11.51 5.44 -4.42
CA ARG A 87 -11.43 5.91 -3.02
C ARG A 87 -11.73 4.83 -1.97
N LYS A 88 -11.32 3.59 -2.25
CA LYS A 88 -11.52 2.42 -1.38
C LYS A 88 -10.25 1.96 -0.66
N GLY A 89 -9.34 2.87 -0.37
CA GLY A 89 -8.14 2.58 0.40
C GLY A 89 -8.40 2.51 1.91
N PHE A 90 -7.35 2.26 2.66
CA PHE A 90 -7.42 2.18 4.12
C PHE A 90 -7.45 3.59 4.73
N PRO A 91 -8.25 3.86 5.78
CA PRO A 91 -8.26 5.16 6.45
C PRO A 91 -6.87 5.48 7.02
N VAL A 92 -6.40 6.71 6.81
CA VAL A 92 -5.04 7.12 7.18
C VAL A 92 -5.04 8.21 8.23
N VAL A 93 -4.20 8.03 9.27
CA VAL A 93 -3.82 9.08 10.21
C VAL A 93 -2.44 9.60 9.84
N LEU A 94 -2.33 10.88 9.56
CA LEU A 94 -1.07 11.54 9.25
C LEU A 94 -0.44 12.15 10.50
N LEU A 95 0.78 11.72 10.84
CA LEU A 95 1.62 12.36 11.85
C LEU A 95 2.60 13.29 11.15
N THR A 96 2.58 14.56 11.50
CA THR A 96 3.44 15.58 10.91
C THR A 96 4.13 16.43 11.96
N THR A 97 5.26 17.06 11.61
CA THR A 97 5.92 18.05 12.47
C THR A 97 4.98 19.22 12.79
N LYS A 98 4.91 19.64 14.05
CA LYS A 98 4.08 20.77 14.46
C LYS A 98 4.36 22.03 13.64
N GLY A 99 3.28 22.67 13.16
CA GLY A 99 3.28 23.81 12.25
C GLY A 99 3.22 23.44 10.76
N LEU A 100 3.13 22.13 10.41
CA LEU A 100 3.09 21.67 9.03
C LEU A 100 1.79 20.93 8.66
N LYS A 101 0.73 21.01 9.48
CA LYS A 101 -0.53 20.28 9.24
C LYS A 101 -1.16 20.59 7.89
N ASP A 102 -1.04 21.84 7.44
CA ASP A 102 -1.67 22.28 6.20
C ASP A 102 -0.77 22.08 4.96
N GLN A 103 0.49 21.66 5.17
CA GLN A 103 1.50 21.64 4.11
C GLN A 103 1.14 20.71 2.94
N LEU A 104 0.62 19.51 3.22
CA LEU A 104 0.18 18.58 2.16
C LEU A 104 -1.12 19.06 1.50
N ARG A 105 -1.98 19.78 2.23
CA ARG A 105 -3.21 20.36 1.68
C ARG A 105 -2.94 21.54 0.77
N ILE A 106 -2.02 22.41 1.16
CA ILE A 106 -1.57 23.56 0.36
C ILE A 106 -0.78 23.07 -0.86
N ALA A 107 0.03 22.04 -0.68
CA ALA A 107 0.88 21.40 -1.69
C ALA A 107 1.67 22.44 -2.50
N TYR A 108 1.48 22.46 -3.82
CA TYR A 108 2.13 23.40 -4.75
C TYR A 108 1.22 24.57 -5.14
N GLN A 109 0.13 24.80 -4.42
CA GLN A 109 -0.85 25.83 -4.72
C GLN A 109 -1.45 25.73 -6.12
N ASN A 110 -1.51 24.52 -6.68
CA ASN A 110 -2.13 24.26 -7.98
C ASN A 110 -3.63 24.57 -7.90
N ARG A 111 -4.12 25.29 -8.90
CA ARG A 111 -5.54 25.61 -9.05
C ARG A 111 -6.11 24.80 -10.20
N PRO A 112 -7.22 24.08 -10.03
CA PRO A 112 -7.89 23.39 -11.13
C PRO A 112 -8.27 24.36 -12.26
N ASN A 113 -8.79 25.54 -11.87
CA ASN A 113 -9.09 26.65 -12.76
C ASN A 113 -8.40 27.93 -12.27
N LEU A 114 -7.61 28.54 -13.14
CA LEU A 114 -6.75 29.68 -12.78
C LEU A 114 -7.55 30.91 -12.30
N PHE A 115 -8.72 31.13 -12.89
CA PHE A 115 -9.57 32.33 -12.66
C PHE A 115 -10.71 32.11 -11.70
N ASP A 116 -10.87 30.91 -11.12
CA ASP A 116 -11.92 30.64 -10.15
C ASP A 116 -11.69 31.44 -8.87
N ARG A 117 -12.75 32.14 -8.41
CA ARG A 117 -12.74 32.86 -7.14
C ARG A 117 -12.74 31.91 -5.94
N LYS A 118 -13.34 30.70 -6.10
CA LYS A 118 -13.37 29.65 -5.07
C LYS A 118 -12.48 28.51 -5.52
N ILE A 119 -11.39 28.28 -4.79
CA ILE A 119 -10.48 27.16 -5.04
C ILE A 119 -11.07 25.90 -4.40
N THR A 120 -11.43 24.92 -5.22
CA THR A 120 -11.85 23.59 -4.77
C THR A 120 -10.67 22.63 -4.89
N LEU A 121 -10.14 22.17 -3.76
CA LEU A 121 -9.06 21.20 -3.72
C LEU A 121 -9.65 19.79 -3.62
N THR A 122 -8.96 18.83 -4.26
CA THR A 122 -9.30 17.41 -4.12
C THR A 122 -9.17 16.99 -2.65
N ASP A 123 -10.07 16.13 -2.19
CA ASP A 123 -9.98 15.60 -0.82
C ASP A 123 -8.69 14.81 -0.63
N PRO A 124 -7.99 14.99 0.52
CA PRO A 124 -6.78 14.26 0.82
C PRO A 124 -7.07 12.75 0.97
N LEU A 125 -6.02 11.93 0.97
CA LEU A 125 -6.11 10.49 1.24
C LEU A 125 -6.01 10.16 2.75
N TYR A 126 -5.81 11.16 3.59
CA TYR A 126 -5.81 11.00 5.05
C TYR A 126 -7.08 11.59 5.66
N ASP A 127 -7.56 10.95 6.73
CA ASP A 127 -8.78 11.37 7.44
C ASP A 127 -8.48 12.29 8.62
N GLU A 128 -7.37 12.03 9.30
CA GLU A 128 -6.98 12.74 10.51
C GLU A 128 -5.51 13.17 10.43
N ILE A 129 -5.21 14.32 11.04
CA ILE A 129 -3.84 14.84 11.18
C ILE A 129 -3.54 15.07 12.64
N ILE A 130 -2.34 14.62 13.07
CA ILE A 130 -1.78 14.91 14.37
C ILE A 130 -0.46 15.65 14.20
N GLU A 131 -0.36 16.81 14.78
CA GLU A 131 0.87 17.58 14.86
C GLU A 131 1.72 17.11 16.03
N VAL A 132 2.90 16.58 15.70
CA VAL A 132 3.83 16.05 16.68
C VAL A 132 4.80 17.14 17.12
N GLU A 133 4.91 17.35 18.43
CA GLU A 133 5.89 18.29 18.98
C GLU A 133 7.30 17.71 18.88
N GLU A 134 7.95 18.02 17.78
CA GLU A 134 9.34 17.70 17.48
C GLU A 134 9.93 18.74 16.54
N ARG A 135 11.24 18.90 16.51
CA ARG A 135 11.92 19.70 15.49
C ARG A 135 13.38 19.30 15.34
N VAL A 136 13.77 19.03 14.09
CA VAL A 136 15.17 18.81 13.67
C VAL A 136 15.55 19.88 12.64
N THR A 137 16.77 20.40 12.69
CA THR A 137 17.28 21.36 11.69
C THR A 137 17.76 20.65 10.43
N SER A 138 18.04 21.41 9.38
CA SER A 138 18.65 20.90 8.14
C SER A 138 20.07 20.33 8.32
N SER A 139 20.75 20.68 9.42
CA SER A 139 22.06 20.16 9.82
C SER A 139 21.96 18.93 10.75
N GLY A 140 20.75 18.54 11.18
CA GLY A 140 20.53 17.39 12.06
C GLY A 140 20.51 17.72 13.55
N GLN A 141 20.65 18.99 13.93
CA GLN A 141 20.52 19.40 15.32
C GLN A 141 19.06 19.22 15.79
N ILE A 142 18.86 18.58 16.92
CA ILE A 142 17.54 18.45 17.54
C ILE A 142 17.26 19.72 18.35
N LEU A 143 16.37 20.57 17.83
CA LEU A 143 15.90 21.75 18.54
C LEU A 143 14.81 21.40 19.55
N LYS A 144 13.96 20.45 19.22
CA LYS A 144 12.89 19.97 20.08
C LYS A 144 12.81 18.44 19.97
N PRO A 145 13.12 17.69 21.05
CA PRO A 145 12.95 16.25 21.06
C PRO A 145 11.47 15.90 20.94
N ILE A 146 11.19 14.69 20.41
CA ILE A 146 9.81 14.21 20.30
C ILE A 146 9.17 14.03 21.68
N ASN A 147 8.01 14.62 21.88
CA ASN A 147 7.21 14.44 23.09
C ASN A 147 6.36 13.16 22.97
N LYS A 148 6.91 12.03 23.41
CA LYS A 148 6.26 10.71 23.29
C LYS A 148 4.99 10.60 24.13
N GLU A 149 4.96 11.15 25.33
CA GLU A 149 3.79 11.09 26.21
C GLU A 149 2.61 11.83 25.60
N ARG A 150 2.86 13.02 25.07
CA ARG A 150 1.84 13.78 24.36
C ARG A 150 1.36 13.02 23.10
N LEU A 151 2.28 12.48 22.32
CA LEU A 151 1.92 11.69 21.14
C LEU A 151 1.06 10.48 21.51
N ILE A 152 1.40 9.73 22.57
CA ILE A 152 0.59 8.61 23.08
C ILE A 152 -0.82 9.10 23.44
N ASN A 153 -0.93 10.22 24.16
CA ASN A 153 -2.22 10.76 24.57
C ASN A 153 -3.07 11.22 23.36
N ASP A 154 -2.44 11.79 22.34
CA ASP A 154 -3.15 12.19 21.13
C ASP A 154 -3.59 10.99 20.30
N LEU A 155 -2.77 9.96 20.17
CA LEU A 155 -3.13 8.72 19.48
C LEU A 155 -4.24 7.92 20.18
N ARG A 156 -4.31 7.97 21.50
CA ARG A 156 -5.40 7.35 22.29
C ARG A 156 -6.79 7.93 21.99
N LYS A 157 -6.87 9.14 21.49
CA LYS A 157 -8.14 9.79 21.12
C LYS A 157 -8.72 9.25 19.81
N ILE A 158 -7.89 8.56 19.01
CA ILE A 158 -8.29 8.03 17.70
C ILE A 158 -9.21 6.82 17.90
N LYS A 159 -10.39 6.91 17.31
CA LYS A 159 -11.34 5.79 17.32
C LYS A 159 -10.92 4.72 16.30
N ASN A 160 -11.11 3.45 16.67
CA ASN A 160 -10.87 2.31 15.77
C ASN A 160 -9.45 2.25 15.18
N VAL A 161 -8.43 2.59 15.95
CA VAL A 161 -7.04 2.67 15.51
C VAL A 161 -6.54 1.41 14.77
N LYS A 162 -7.00 0.22 15.17
CA LYS A 162 -6.68 -1.06 14.51
C LYS A 162 -7.18 -1.17 13.08
N LYS A 163 -8.17 -0.36 12.70
CA LYS A 163 -8.73 -0.29 11.35
C LYS A 163 -8.18 0.89 10.56
N LYS A 164 -7.11 1.52 11.03
CA LYS A 164 -6.46 2.66 10.39
C LYS A 164 -4.98 2.38 10.19
N SER A 165 -4.42 2.96 9.14
CA SER A 165 -2.98 3.03 8.92
C SER A 165 -2.43 4.38 9.40
N CYS A 166 -1.12 4.44 9.58
CA CYS A 166 -0.42 5.63 10.03
C CYS A 166 0.64 6.03 9.01
N ALA A 167 0.57 7.26 8.51
CA ALA A 167 1.63 7.87 7.72
C ALA A 167 2.44 8.83 8.61
N ILE A 168 3.76 8.69 8.69
CA ILE A 168 4.62 9.53 9.50
C ILE A 168 5.55 10.33 8.58
N VAL A 169 5.42 11.65 8.62
CA VAL A 169 6.14 12.57 7.74
C VAL A 169 6.68 13.74 8.56
N PHE A 170 7.97 13.70 8.91
CA PHE A 170 8.60 14.76 9.67
C PHE A 170 9.58 15.60 8.84
N MET A 171 9.78 16.82 9.28
CA MET A 171 10.73 17.73 8.65
C MET A 171 12.15 17.14 8.71
N HIS A 172 12.86 17.15 7.58
CA HIS A 172 14.25 16.67 7.44
C HIS A 172 14.45 15.16 7.71
N SER A 173 13.40 14.37 7.89
CA SER A 173 13.50 12.93 8.17
C SER A 173 14.15 12.11 7.05
N CYS A 174 14.18 12.62 5.81
CA CYS A 174 14.92 12.01 4.71
C CYS A 174 16.42 11.82 5.01
N LYS A 175 16.99 12.69 5.87
CA LYS A 175 18.38 12.58 6.35
C LYS A 175 18.47 12.17 7.82
N PHE A 176 17.56 12.65 8.67
CA PHE A 176 17.61 12.51 10.13
C PHE A 176 16.36 11.82 10.65
N ASN A 177 16.28 10.52 10.46
CA ASN A 177 15.07 9.72 10.67
C ASN A 177 14.81 9.26 12.11
N LYS A 178 15.60 9.73 13.10
CA LYS A 178 15.48 9.30 14.50
C LYS A 178 14.07 9.52 15.06
N HIS A 179 13.49 10.72 14.84
CA HIS A 179 12.16 11.04 15.35
C HIS A 179 11.05 10.21 14.68
N GLU A 180 11.14 9.92 13.38
CA GLU A 180 10.17 9.01 12.75
C GLU A 180 10.25 7.60 13.32
N LYS A 181 11.44 7.08 13.60
CA LYS A 181 11.62 5.79 14.27
C LYS A 181 11.06 5.77 15.68
N GLU A 182 11.16 6.87 16.41
CA GLU A 182 10.57 7.00 17.74
C GLU A 182 9.05 7.08 17.68
N ALA A 183 8.49 7.82 16.72
CA ALA A 183 7.06 7.89 16.49
C ALA A 183 6.47 6.55 16.02
N GLU A 184 7.21 5.79 15.18
CA GLU A 184 6.84 4.42 14.77
C GLU A 184 6.59 3.51 15.97
N LYS A 185 7.50 3.54 16.96
CA LYS A 185 7.35 2.73 18.18
C LYS A 185 6.08 3.11 18.95
N VAL A 186 5.80 4.40 19.06
CA VAL A 186 4.59 4.90 19.72
C VAL A 186 3.34 4.48 18.95
N ALA A 187 3.33 4.60 17.62
CA ALA A 187 2.21 4.21 16.78
C ALA A 187 1.93 2.69 16.86
N LYS A 188 2.98 1.85 16.87
CA LYS A 188 2.85 0.39 17.09
C LYS A 188 2.20 0.06 18.43
N ILE A 189 2.66 0.67 19.52
CA ILE A 189 2.09 0.48 20.87
C ILE A 189 0.64 0.97 20.93
N SER A 190 0.30 2.02 20.15
CA SER A 190 -1.07 2.55 20.06
C SER A 190 -2.02 1.67 19.24
N GLY A 191 -1.51 0.64 18.53
CA GLY A 191 -2.32 -0.38 17.87
C GLY A 191 -2.52 -0.22 16.37
N PHE A 192 -1.79 0.66 15.70
CA PHE A 192 -1.80 0.71 14.23
C PHE A 192 -1.25 -0.58 13.62
N SER A 193 -1.99 -1.17 12.69
CA SER A 193 -1.59 -2.39 11.99
C SER A 193 -0.59 -2.13 10.87
N HIS A 194 -0.69 -0.97 10.22
CA HIS A 194 0.20 -0.56 9.15
C HIS A 194 0.75 0.85 9.40
N ILE A 195 2.06 1.02 9.21
CA ILE A 195 2.75 2.30 9.45
C ILE A 195 3.74 2.55 8.32
N SER A 196 3.52 3.63 7.59
CA SER A 196 4.40 4.11 6.53
C SER A 196 5.29 5.25 7.05
N LEU A 197 6.59 5.10 6.85
CA LEU A 197 7.59 6.07 7.28
C LEU A 197 8.19 6.79 6.08
N SER A 198 8.15 8.12 6.10
CA SER A 198 8.52 8.91 4.94
C SER A 198 9.96 8.67 4.46
N TYR A 199 10.89 8.43 5.36
CA TYR A 199 12.28 8.15 5.01
C TYR A 199 12.51 6.78 4.37
N ARG A 200 11.56 5.83 4.54
CA ARG A 200 11.59 4.50 3.88
C ARG A 200 10.86 4.53 2.56
N THR A 201 9.67 5.14 2.54
CA THR A 201 8.78 5.15 1.37
C THR A 201 9.36 6.00 0.25
N SER A 202 9.94 7.16 0.59
CA SER A 202 10.52 8.08 -0.39
C SER A 202 11.66 8.89 0.24
N GLN A 203 12.87 8.75 -0.30
CA GLN A 203 14.05 9.46 0.21
C GLN A 203 14.21 10.88 -0.37
N ILE A 204 13.16 11.44 -0.95
CA ILE A 204 13.16 12.76 -1.55
C ILE A 204 13.19 13.84 -0.47
N MET A 205 14.05 14.87 -0.63
CA MET A 205 14.14 15.99 0.30
C MET A 205 12.86 16.83 0.36
N LYS A 206 12.15 16.95 -0.77
CA LYS A 206 10.94 17.77 -0.89
C LYS A 206 9.81 17.20 -0.02
N TYR A 207 9.42 17.96 1.00
CA TYR A 207 8.46 17.54 2.01
C TYR A 207 7.11 17.10 1.43
N VAL A 208 6.52 17.89 0.52
CA VAL A 208 5.21 17.59 -0.07
C VAL A 208 5.25 16.28 -0.84
N MET A 209 6.19 16.12 -1.80
CA MET A 209 6.29 14.89 -2.60
C MET A 209 6.51 13.65 -1.73
N ARG A 210 7.39 13.76 -0.72
CA ARG A 210 7.64 12.67 0.22
C ARG A 210 6.40 12.34 1.04
N GLY A 211 5.69 13.37 1.49
CA GLY A 211 4.45 13.24 2.25
C GLY A 211 3.35 12.56 1.43
N ASP A 212 3.10 13.03 0.21
CA ASP A 212 2.10 12.46 -0.68
C ASP A 212 2.36 10.97 -0.95
N THR A 213 3.61 10.62 -1.27
CA THR A 213 4.00 9.22 -1.47
C THR A 213 3.78 8.38 -0.20
N THR A 214 4.11 8.93 0.98
CA THR A 214 3.95 8.22 2.25
C THR A 214 2.49 8.01 2.62
N VAL A 215 1.65 9.00 2.38
CA VAL A 215 0.20 8.90 2.58
C VAL A 215 -0.42 7.90 1.61
N ALA A 216 -0.02 7.95 0.33
CA ALA A 216 -0.48 6.97 -0.67
C ALA A 216 -0.07 5.54 -0.30
N ASP A 217 1.15 5.33 0.18
CA ASP A 217 1.62 4.03 0.67
C ASP A 217 0.77 3.55 1.86
N ALA A 218 0.55 4.40 2.87
CA ALA A 218 -0.29 4.06 4.01
C ALA A 218 -1.75 3.75 3.64
N TYR A 219 -2.26 4.39 2.57
CA TYR A 219 -3.61 4.20 2.06
C TYR A 219 -3.78 2.90 1.27
N LEU A 220 -2.78 2.50 0.49
CA LEU A 220 -2.86 1.41 -0.49
C LEU A 220 -2.23 0.10 -0.02
N SER A 221 -1.13 0.15 0.74
CA SER A 221 -0.40 -1.06 1.15
C SER A 221 -1.24 -2.05 1.95
N PRO A 222 -2.14 -1.64 2.87
CA PRO A 222 -3.00 -2.60 3.54
C PRO A 222 -3.94 -3.34 2.59
N VAL A 223 -4.47 -2.66 1.56
CA VAL A 223 -5.34 -3.27 0.54
C VAL A 223 -4.57 -4.30 -0.27
N LEU A 224 -3.35 -3.95 -0.69
CA LEU A 224 -2.48 -4.86 -1.44
C LEU A 224 -2.07 -6.07 -0.60
N ASN A 225 -1.74 -5.86 0.69
CA ASN A 225 -1.39 -6.94 1.60
C ASN A 225 -2.55 -7.92 1.80
N GLN A 226 -3.78 -7.42 2.02
CA GLN A 226 -4.97 -8.26 2.11
C GLN A 226 -5.19 -9.07 0.84
N TYR A 227 -4.96 -8.47 -0.32
CA TYR A 227 -5.03 -9.18 -1.59
C TYR A 227 -3.96 -10.29 -1.67
N ILE A 228 -2.71 -9.98 -1.36
CA ILE A 228 -1.62 -10.97 -1.37
C ILE A 228 -1.91 -12.12 -0.40
N GLU A 229 -2.36 -11.81 0.83
CA GLU A 229 -2.73 -12.82 1.83
C GLU A 229 -3.89 -13.73 1.36
N SER A 230 -4.79 -13.22 0.52
CA SER A 230 -5.88 -14.03 -0.04
C SER A 230 -5.43 -15.08 -1.05
N LEU A 231 -4.20 -14.98 -1.56
CA LEU A 231 -3.62 -15.92 -2.53
C LEU A 231 -2.98 -17.16 -1.86
N TYR A 232 -2.72 -17.09 -0.55
CA TYR A 232 -2.13 -18.19 0.25
C TYR A 232 -3.21 -19.00 0.98
#